data_db35fe84b8fc6e7b119c6a52dd1bc0c8
#
_entry.id   db35fe84b8fc6e7b119c6a52dd1bc0c8
#
_cell.length_a   1.000
_cell.length_b   1.000
_cell.length_c   1.000
_cell.angle_alpha   90.00
_cell.angle_beta   90.00
_cell.angle_gamma   90.00
#
_symmetry.space_group_name_H-M   'P 1'
#
loop_
_entity.id
_entity.type
_entity.pdbx_description
1 polymer ?
#
loop_
_entity_poly.entity_id
_entity_poly.type
_entity_poly.pdbx_seq_one_letter_code
_entity_poly.pdbx_strand_id
1 'polypeptide(L)'
;MTSARLAALGGVLLLVLPVLAAAQGIPIPQPAPKSRNQAARSLSPMPTDTAGRPIPIRPPESVVYDGSQRALVDRASNYLSSLQSLTGDFVQIGPDGSRSVGKFYLQKPGRVRFEYEPPSPIDVIADGYSLIVRDRNLATQDLYPLSQTPLRYLLADQIDLARDSKVAAVSQDNALITVTIEERQLLVGTSRLVLMFSAKDMQLREWTVTDPQGYETMVAIYNLDASHKPDPGLFTINYYQRAQ
;
A
#
# COMPACT_ATOMS: atom_id res chain seq x y z
N MET A 1 -29.66 -26.78 21.58
CA MET A 1 -29.77 -25.95 20.34
C MET A 1 -28.88 -24.73 20.55
N THR A 2 -27.63 -24.87 20.16
CA THR A 2 -26.59 -23.85 20.41
C THR A 2 -26.28 -23.18 19.09
N SER A 3 -26.77 -21.97 18.90
CA SER A 3 -26.52 -21.17 17.72
C SER A 3 -25.08 -20.63 17.77
N ALA A 4 -24.22 -21.19 16.92
CA ALA A 4 -22.89 -20.63 16.69
C ALA A 4 -23.05 -19.30 15.93
N ARG A 5 -22.77 -18.19 16.59
CA ARG A 5 -22.61 -16.89 15.93
C ARG A 5 -21.25 -16.88 15.24
N LEU A 6 -21.28 -16.95 13.92
CA LEU A 6 -20.12 -16.68 13.08
C LEU A 6 -19.76 -15.19 13.29
N ALA A 7 -18.70 -14.92 14.01
CA ALA A 7 -18.12 -13.60 14.09
C ALA A 7 -17.48 -13.29 12.74
N ALA A 8 -17.99 -12.28 12.04
CA ALA A 8 -17.38 -11.75 10.84
C ALA A 8 -15.99 -11.22 11.22
N LEU A 9 -14.94 -11.87 10.69
CA LEU A 9 -13.58 -11.36 10.73
C LEU A 9 -13.54 -10.08 9.89
N GLY A 10 -13.59 -8.94 10.55
CA GLY A 10 -13.30 -7.66 9.92
C GLY A 10 -11.85 -7.66 9.45
N GLY A 11 -11.67 -7.76 8.14
CA GLY A 11 -10.34 -7.80 7.54
C GLY A 11 -9.62 -6.47 7.72
N VAL A 12 -8.72 -6.42 8.67
CA VAL A 12 -7.76 -5.33 8.80
C VAL A 12 -6.58 -5.68 7.91
N LEU A 13 -6.67 -5.27 6.67
CA LEU A 13 -5.59 -5.43 5.71
C LEU A 13 -4.97 -4.09 5.39
N LEU A 14 -4.19 -3.61 6.33
CA LEU A 14 -3.31 -2.49 6.14
C LEU A 14 -2.05 -3.02 5.47
N LEU A 15 -1.84 -2.77 4.19
CA LEU A 15 -0.63 -3.16 3.47
C LEU A 15 -0.49 -4.67 3.23
N VAL A 16 -1.18 -5.18 2.22
CA VAL A 16 -0.93 -6.52 1.74
C VAL A 16 0.41 -6.58 1.05
N LEU A 17 1.35 -7.18 1.75
CA LEU A 17 2.49 -7.82 1.11
C LEU A 17 2.19 -9.32 1.03
N PRO A 18 2.65 -10.02 -0.02
CA PRO A 18 2.39 -11.44 -0.16
C PRO A 18 2.97 -12.18 1.03
N VAL A 19 2.14 -12.93 1.70
CA VAL A 19 2.58 -13.96 2.64
C VAL A 19 3.39 -14.97 1.85
N LEU A 20 4.71 -14.99 2.03
CA LEU A 20 5.49 -16.20 1.74
C LEU A 20 5.06 -17.23 2.78
N ALA A 21 4.11 -18.09 2.40
CA ALA A 21 3.75 -19.25 3.19
C ALA A 21 4.99 -20.11 3.37
N ALA A 22 5.54 -20.14 4.58
CA ALA A 22 6.52 -21.13 4.96
C ALA A 22 5.88 -22.51 4.81
N ALA A 23 6.46 -23.33 3.95
CA ALA A 23 6.01 -24.68 3.66
C ALA A 23 6.04 -25.53 4.93
N GLN A 24 4.89 -25.72 5.56
CA GLN A 24 4.68 -26.84 6.46
C GLN A 24 4.29 -28.04 5.59
N GLY A 25 5.01 -29.15 5.81
CA GLY A 25 4.93 -30.35 4.99
C GLY A 25 3.51 -30.85 4.76
N ILE A 26 3.06 -30.77 3.51
CA ILE A 26 1.81 -31.36 3.04
C ILE A 26 2.08 -32.82 2.70
N PRO A 27 1.25 -33.78 3.13
CA PRO A 27 1.37 -35.18 2.70
C PRO A 27 1.25 -35.25 1.18
N ILE A 28 2.18 -35.95 0.56
CA ILE A 28 2.25 -36.15 -0.89
C ILE A 28 0.97 -36.90 -1.36
N PRO A 29 0.13 -36.34 -2.22
CA PRO A 29 -0.96 -37.08 -2.83
C PRO A 29 -0.41 -38.11 -3.80
N GLN A 30 -0.93 -39.35 -3.74
CA GLN A 30 -0.63 -40.39 -4.73
C GLN A 30 -1.09 -39.93 -6.13
N PRO A 31 -0.31 -40.25 -7.18
CA PRO A 31 -0.66 -39.87 -8.54
C PRO A 31 -1.91 -40.61 -9.01
N ALA A 32 -2.90 -39.86 -9.47
CA ALA A 32 -4.09 -40.38 -10.14
C ALA A 32 -3.74 -41.03 -11.49
N PRO A 33 -4.50 -42.04 -11.96
CA PRO A 33 -4.21 -42.72 -13.20
C PRO A 33 -4.29 -41.78 -14.40
N LYS A 34 -3.31 -41.88 -15.28
CA LYS A 34 -3.21 -41.09 -16.51
C LYS A 34 -4.38 -41.35 -17.43
N SER A 35 -5.30 -40.43 -17.52
CA SER A 35 -6.28 -40.39 -18.61
C SER A 35 -5.57 -39.94 -19.89
N ARG A 36 -5.52 -40.83 -20.84
CA ARG A 36 -4.99 -40.63 -22.20
C ARG A 36 -6.05 -39.84 -22.96
N ASN A 37 -5.93 -38.54 -23.06
CA ASN A 37 -6.46 -37.62 -24.06
C ASN A 37 -6.57 -36.20 -23.51
N GLN A 38 -5.47 -35.49 -23.62
CA GLN A 38 -5.57 -34.02 -23.74
C GLN A 38 -4.75 -33.63 -24.95
N ALA A 39 -5.55 -33.30 -25.98
CA ALA A 39 -5.05 -32.64 -27.17
C ALA A 39 -4.21 -31.40 -26.80
N ALA A 40 -3.13 -31.22 -27.54
CA ALA A 40 -2.26 -30.07 -27.45
C ALA A 40 -3.06 -28.77 -27.28
N ARG A 41 -2.89 -28.11 -26.13
CA ARG A 41 -3.30 -26.71 -25.99
C ARG A 41 -2.44 -25.92 -26.98
N SER A 42 -3.06 -25.52 -28.08
CA SER A 42 -2.51 -24.58 -29.04
C SER A 42 -2.12 -23.34 -28.25
N LEU A 43 -0.84 -22.99 -28.28
CA LEU A 43 -0.36 -21.67 -27.91
C LEU A 43 -1.16 -20.69 -28.75
N SER A 44 -1.86 -19.75 -28.12
CA SER A 44 -2.55 -18.69 -28.85
C SER A 44 -1.56 -18.01 -29.79
N PRO A 45 -1.86 -17.86 -31.06
CA PRO A 45 -0.94 -17.23 -31.99
C PRO A 45 -0.66 -15.79 -31.53
N MET A 46 0.60 -15.39 -31.61
CA MET A 46 0.99 -13.97 -31.38
C MET A 46 0.18 -13.11 -32.36
N PRO A 47 -0.30 -11.93 -31.92
CA PRO A 47 -0.99 -11.02 -32.82
C PRO A 47 -0.02 -10.60 -33.94
N THR A 48 -0.45 -10.78 -35.20
CA THR A 48 0.27 -10.40 -36.40
C THR A 48 -0.48 -9.29 -37.13
N ASP A 49 0.23 -8.44 -37.84
CA ASP A 49 -0.37 -7.45 -38.74
C ASP A 49 -1.07 -8.11 -39.95
N THR A 50 -1.75 -7.29 -40.76
CA THR A 50 -2.45 -7.75 -41.99
C THR A 50 -1.51 -8.41 -42.99
N ALA A 51 -0.19 -8.32 -42.84
CA ALA A 51 0.83 -8.93 -43.68
C ALA A 51 1.48 -10.17 -43.01
N GLY A 52 0.95 -10.66 -41.89
CA GLY A 52 1.44 -11.84 -41.15
C GLY A 52 2.76 -11.61 -40.39
N ARG A 53 3.19 -10.35 -40.17
CA ARG A 53 4.40 -10.03 -39.43
C ARG A 53 4.08 -9.92 -37.96
N PRO A 54 4.96 -10.40 -37.04
CA PRO A 54 4.80 -10.19 -35.64
C PRO A 54 4.71 -8.68 -35.33
N ILE A 55 3.64 -8.25 -34.67
CA ILE A 55 3.55 -6.87 -34.18
C ILE A 55 4.63 -6.72 -33.10
N PRO A 56 5.60 -5.78 -33.26
CA PRO A 56 6.58 -5.55 -32.20
C PRO A 56 5.85 -5.18 -30.92
N ILE A 57 6.08 -5.93 -29.85
CA ILE A 57 5.61 -5.59 -28.52
C ILE A 57 6.32 -4.29 -28.16
N ARG A 58 5.61 -3.18 -28.32
CA ARG A 58 6.11 -1.87 -27.90
C ARG A 58 6.33 -1.94 -26.39
N PRO A 59 7.53 -1.59 -25.88
CA PRO A 59 7.70 -1.44 -24.44
C PRO A 59 6.60 -0.52 -23.90
N PRO A 60 6.09 -0.73 -22.69
CA PRO A 60 5.12 0.19 -22.12
C PRO A 60 5.70 1.59 -22.21
N GLU A 61 5.00 2.47 -22.92
CA GLU A 61 5.42 3.87 -23.11
C GLU A 61 5.68 4.45 -21.71
N SER A 62 6.86 5.00 -21.52
CA SER A 62 7.11 5.89 -20.40
C SER A 62 6.04 6.97 -20.49
N VAL A 63 5.20 7.10 -19.45
CA VAL A 63 4.18 8.13 -19.41
C VAL A 63 4.89 9.47 -19.56
N VAL A 64 4.75 10.08 -20.75
CA VAL A 64 5.32 11.40 -21.02
C VAL A 64 4.37 12.39 -20.37
N TYR A 65 4.73 12.89 -19.20
CA TYR A 65 3.99 13.98 -18.57
C TYR A 65 4.17 15.24 -19.39
N ASP A 66 3.11 15.97 -19.62
CA ASP A 66 3.24 17.34 -20.08
C ASP A 66 3.91 18.23 -19.01
N GLY A 67 4.35 19.42 -19.39
CA GLY A 67 5.05 20.31 -18.45
C GLY A 67 4.22 20.68 -17.21
N SER A 68 2.89 20.74 -17.35
CA SER A 68 1.98 21.05 -16.25
C SER A 68 1.85 19.88 -15.27
N GLN A 69 1.73 18.66 -15.76
CA GLN A 69 1.69 17.45 -14.96
C GLN A 69 3.01 17.23 -14.21
N ARG A 70 4.14 17.48 -14.89
CA ARG A 70 5.46 17.42 -14.26
C ARG A 70 5.56 18.39 -13.09
N ALA A 71 5.12 19.63 -13.26
CA ALA A 71 5.12 20.63 -12.22
C ALA A 71 4.26 20.22 -10.99
N LEU A 72 3.15 19.49 -11.20
CA LEU A 72 2.34 18.96 -10.10
C LEU A 72 3.07 17.87 -9.33
N VAL A 73 3.76 16.95 -10.02
CA VAL A 73 4.58 15.90 -9.38
C VAL A 73 5.72 16.53 -8.56
N ASP A 74 6.39 17.53 -9.13
CA ASP A 74 7.49 18.22 -8.44
C ASP A 74 6.97 18.96 -7.19
N ARG A 75 5.78 19.61 -7.27
CA ARG A 75 5.13 20.24 -6.11
C ARG A 75 4.77 19.23 -5.02
N ALA A 76 4.22 18.06 -5.40
CA ALA A 76 3.91 16.99 -4.46
C ALA A 76 5.18 16.44 -3.78
N SER A 77 6.24 16.22 -4.56
CA SER A 77 7.56 15.79 -4.07
C SER A 77 8.16 16.78 -3.07
N ASN A 78 8.12 18.08 -3.41
CA ASN A 78 8.61 19.13 -2.53
C ASN A 78 7.81 19.23 -1.23
N TYR A 79 6.46 19.14 -1.30
CA TYR A 79 5.63 19.14 -0.11
C TYR A 79 5.97 17.94 0.78
N LEU A 80 5.98 16.73 0.22
CA LEU A 80 6.31 15.53 0.98
C LEU A 80 7.70 15.61 1.59
N SER A 81 8.71 16.10 0.88
CA SER A 81 10.08 16.28 1.40
C SER A 81 10.17 17.33 2.52
N SER A 82 9.34 18.38 2.47
CA SER A 82 9.32 19.43 3.50
C SER A 82 8.77 18.98 4.85
N LEU A 83 7.96 17.91 4.86
CA LEU A 83 7.37 17.35 6.08
C LEU A 83 8.44 16.61 6.90
N GLN A 84 8.84 17.14 8.04
CA GLN A 84 9.75 16.46 8.97
C GLN A 84 8.99 15.74 10.08
N SER A 85 7.90 16.33 10.55
CA SER A 85 6.97 15.73 11.50
C SER A 85 5.55 16.14 11.14
N LEU A 86 4.60 15.27 11.44
CA LEU A 86 3.17 15.53 11.24
C LEU A 86 2.38 14.69 12.24
N THR A 87 1.42 15.29 12.89
CA THR A 87 0.43 14.59 13.70
C THR A 87 -0.96 14.97 13.25
N GLY A 88 -1.93 14.15 13.57
CA GLY A 88 -3.33 14.43 13.22
C GLY A 88 -4.24 13.25 13.52
N ASP A 89 -5.45 13.39 13.05
CA ASP A 89 -6.46 12.34 13.12
C ASP A 89 -6.59 11.65 11.75
N PHE A 90 -7.00 10.38 11.74
CA PHE A 90 -7.24 9.66 10.50
C PHE A 90 -8.56 8.89 10.53
N VAL A 91 -9.08 8.66 9.33
CA VAL A 91 -10.13 7.70 9.03
C VAL A 91 -9.58 6.70 8.04
N GLN A 92 -9.72 5.42 8.32
CA GLN A 92 -9.40 4.35 7.40
C GLN A 92 -10.66 3.62 6.97
N ILE A 93 -10.76 3.33 5.67
CA ILE A 93 -11.76 2.43 5.11
C ILE A 93 -11.04 1.21 4.58
N GLY A 94 -11.36 0.05 5.13
CA GLY A 94 -10.79 -1.23 4.70
C GLY A 94 -11.46 -1.78 3.44
N PRO A 95 -10.90 -2.88 2.87
CA PRO A 95 -11.42 -3.50 1.66
C PRO A 95 -12.85 -4.03 1.79
N ASP A 96 -13.26 -4.36 2.99
CA ASP A 96 -14.60 -4.82 3.35
C ASP A 96 -15.58 -3.67 3.65
N GLY A 97 -15.14 -2.41 3.47
CA GLY A 97 -15.89 -1.21 3.82
C GLY A 97 -15.88 -0.90 5.32
N SER A 98 -15.15 -1.66 6.15
CA SER A 98 -15.01 -1.36 7.57
C SER A 98 -14.35 0.00 7.78
N ARG A 99 -14.88 0.76 8.76
CA ARG A 99 -14.36 2.09 9.07
C ARG A 99 -13.66 2.06 10.42
N SER A 100 -12.42 2.51 10.45
CA SER A 100 -11.63 2.72 11.66
C SER A 100 -11.18 4.17 11.74
N VAL A 101 -11.00 4.67 12.94
CA VAL A 101 -10.51 6.04 13.21
C VAL A 101 -9.39 5.99 14.23
N GLY A 102 -8.64 7.08 14.33
CA GLY A 102 -7.58 7.18 15.32
C GLY A 102 -6.69 8.38 15.11
N LYS A 103 -5.56 8.35 15.79
CA LYS A 103 -4.50 9.36 15.69
C LYS A 103 -3.29 8.80 14.96
N PHE A 104 -2.63 9.64 14.18
CA PHE A 104 -1.37 9.26 13.59
C PHE A 104 -0.26 10.24 13.99
N TYR A 105 0.95 9.70 14.03
CA TYR A 105 2.17 10.41 14.33
C TYR A 105 3.20 10.03 13.28
N LEU A 106 3.78 11.02 12.62
CA LEU A 106 4.82 10.84 11.61
C LEU A 106 6.06 11.62 12.02
N GLN A 107 7.21 10.99 11.89
CA GLN A 107 8.52 11.63 12.06
C GLN A 107 9.50 11.04 11.05
N LYS A 108 9.96 11.84 10.13
CA LYS A 108 10.95 11.40 9.15
C LYS A 108 12.36 11.32 9.74
N PRO A 109 13.19 10.43 9.17
CA PRO A 109 12.86 9.43 8.14
C PRO A 109 12.18 8.19 8.72
N GLY A 110 11.25 7.64 7.98
CA GLY A 110 10.77 6.26 8.14
C GLY A 110 9.87 5.96 9.33
N ARG A 111 9.55 6.92 10.18
CA ARG A 111 8.80 6.66 11.41
C ARG A 111 7.36 7.08 11.26
N VAL A 112 6.44 6.17 11.59
CA VAL A 112 5.01 6.46 11.68
C VAL A 112 4.37 5.54 12.72
N ARG A 113 3.34 6.04 13.37
CA ARG A 113 2.45 5.28 14.23
C ARG A 113 1.01 5.64 13.92
N PHE A 114 0.15 4.62 13.81
CA PHE A 114 -1.29 4.76 13.76
C PHE A 114 -1.87 4.13 15.02
N GLU A 115 -2.48 4.94 15.86
CA GLU A 115 -3.19 4.53 17.06
C GLU A 115 -4.68 4.50 16.76
N TYR A 116 -5.21 3.29 16.61
CA TYR A 116 -6.63 3.09 16.33
C TYR A 116 -7.45 3.21 17.61
N GLU A 117 -8.59 3.88 17.51
CA GLU A 117 -9.55 3.96 18.60
C GLU A 117 -10.30 2.63 18.78
N PRO A 118 -10.71 2.31 20.01
CA PRO A 118 -11.61 1.17 20.26
C PRO A 118 -12.88 1.26 19.39
N PRO A 119 -13.41 0.11 18.91
CA PRO A 119 -13.05 -1.25 19.29
C PRO A 119 -11.91 -1.88 18.48
N SER A 120 -11.20 -1.12 17.62
CA SER A 120 -10.11 -1.69 16.80
C SER A 120 -8.96 -2.23 17.68
N PRO A 121 -8.55 -3.50 17.49
CA PRO A 121 -7.43 -4.07 18.22
C PRO A 121 -6.07 -3.76 17.57
N ILE A 122 -6.08 -3.03 16.48
CA ILE A 122 -4.92 -2.85 15.61
C ILE A 122 -3.98 -1.77 16.14
N ASP A 123 -2.69 -2.00 15.96
CA ASP A 123 -1.60 -1.06 16.21
C ASP A 123 -0.60 -1.17 15.05
N VAL A 124 -0.27 -0.03 14.43
CA VAL A 124 0.66 0.00 13.29
C VAL A 124 1.81 0.94 13.65
N ILE A 125 3.03 0.41 13.61
CA ILE A 125 4.24 1.17 13.97
C ILE A 125 5.33 0.92 12.94
N ALA A 126 5.97 1.99 12.46
CA ALA A 126 7.23 1.93 11.74
C ALA A 126 8.33 2.67 12.51
N ASP A 127 9.53 2.07 12.60
CA ASP A 127 10.67 2.59 13.37
C ASP A 127 11.78 3.19 12.49
N GLY A 128 11.57 3.20 11.19
CA GLY A 128 12.54 3.65 10.18
C GLY A 128 13.07 2.52 9.29
N TYR A 129 13.00 1.28 9.74
CA TYR A 129 13.48 0.09 9.03
C TYR A 129 12.35 -0.91 8.77
N SER A 130 11.55 -1.14 9.78
CA SER A 130 10.47 -2.12 9.79
C SER A 130 9.13 -1.45 10.03
N LEU A 131 8.10 -2.03 9.48
CA LEU A 131 6.70 -1.78 9.80
C LEU A 131 6.14 -3.01 10.49
N ILE A 132 5.49 -2.84 11.62
CA ILE A 132 4.68 -3.89 12.23
C ILE A 132 3.20 -3.56 12.16
N VAL A 133 2.41 -4.60 11.97
CA VAL A 133 0.96 -4.59 12.17
C VAL A 133 0.65 -5.61 13.27
N ARG A 134 0.13 -5.12 14.37
CA ARG A 134 -0.24 -5.95 15.52
C ARG A 134 -1.74 -6.01 15.65
N ASP A 135 -2.28 -7.21 15.82
CA ASP A 135 -3.65 -7.43 16.24
C ASP A 135 -3.66 -8.01 17.67
N ARG A 136 -4.16 -7.23 18.62
CA ARG A 136 -4.22 -7.63 20.04
C ARG A 136 -5.24 -8.71 20.32
N ASN A 137 -6.32 -8.79 19.52
CA ASN A 137 -7.36 -9.81 19.71
C ASN A 137 -6.90 -11.18 19.19
N LEU A 138 -6.16 -11.19 18.07
CA LEU A 138 -5.63 -12.42 17.49
C LEU A 138 -4.27 -12.80 18.06
N ALA A 139 -3.66 -11.95 18.90
CA ALA A 139 -2.31 -12.12 19.40
C ALA A 139 -1.28 -12.32 18.27
N THR A 140 -1.44 -11.64 17.13
CA THR A 140 -0.54 -11.69 15.98
C THR A 140 0.29 -10.41 15.86
N GLN A 141 1.48 -10.55 15.29
CA GLN A 141 2.34 -9.43 14.91
C GLN A 141 3.03 -9.77 13.59
N ASP A 142 2.68 -9.04 12.56
CA ASP A 142 3.30 -9.15 11.25
C ASP A 142 4.38 -8.08 11.09
N LEU A 143 5.53 -8.48 10.54
CA LEU A 143 6.70 -7.63 10.35
C LEU A 143 7.01 -7.51 8.87
N TYR A 144 7.14 -6.29 8.39
CA TYR A 144 7.44 -5.96 6.99
C TYR A 144 8.66 -5.03 6.92
N PRO A 145 9.61 -5.24 5.99
CA PRO A 145 10.60 -4.22 5.67
C PRO A 145 9.89 -2.95 5.15
N LEU A 146 10.14 -1.79 5.76
CA LEU A 146 9.48 -0.54 5.37
C LEU A 146 9.73 -0.21 3.89
N SER A 147 10.92 -0.53 3.38
CA SER A 147 11.30 -0.33 1.98
C SER A 147 10.45 -1.11 0.98
N GLN A 148 9.75 -2.15 1.42
CA GLN A 148 8.84 -2.95 0.59
C GLN A 148 7.38 -2.51 0.70
N THR A 149 7.10 -1.48 1.49
CA THR A 149 5.74 -0.96 1.68
C THR A 149 5.53 0.32 0.87
N PRO A 150 4.30 0.61 0.41
CA PRO A 150 3.98 1.89 -0.23
C PRO A 150 4.25 3.11 0.66
N LEU A 151 4.28 2.94 1.99
CA LEU A 151 4.58 4.03 2.94
C LEU A 151 5.98 4.63 2.74
N ARG A 152 6.93 3.91 2.12
CA ARG A 152 8.24 4.47 1.80
C ARG A 152 8.15 5.76 0.98
N TYR A 153 7.13 5.89 0.11
CA TYR A 153 6.90 7.10 -0.68
C TYR A 153 6.37 8.30 0.12
N LEU A 154 5.94 8.07 1.36
CA LEU A 154 5.50 9.12 2.28
C LEU A 154 6.55 9.43 3.36
N LEU A 155 7.36 8.44 3.72
CA LEU A 155 8.21 8.46 4.91
C LEU A 155 9.70 8.68 4.62
N ALA A 156 10.15 8.64 3.36
CA ALA A 156 11.53 8.97 3.02
C ALA A 156 11.85 10.42 3.37
N ASP A 157 13.11 10.68 3.73
CA ASP A 157 13.57 12.05 4.07
C ASP A 157 13.45 12.98 2.86
N GLN A 158 13.98 12.55 1.72
CA GLN A 158 13.87 13.23 0.44
C GLN A 158 13.05 12.37 -0.52
N ILE A 159 12.09 12.98 -1.18
CA ILE A 159 11.15 12.30 -2.07
C ILE A 159 11.19 12.99 -3.44
N ASP A 160 11.51 12.22 -4.46
CA ASP A 160 11.35 12.60 -5.86
C ASP A 160 10.44 11.56 -6.53
N LEU A 161 9.13 11.81 -6.52
CA LEU A 161 8.15 10.87 -7.06
C LEU A 161 8.40 10.54 -8.54
N ALA A 162 8.90 11.50 -9.30
CA ALA A 162 9.19 11.29 -10.71
C ALA A 162 10.38 10.34 -10.96
N ARG A 163 11.37 10.35 -10.07
CA ARG A 163 12.57 9.51 -10.14
C ARG A 163 12.40 8.21 -9.37
N ASP A 164 11.84 8.29 -8.16
CA ASP A 164 11.88 7.21 -7.18
C ASP A 164 10.68 6.26 -7.32
N SER A 165 9.70 6.63 -8.16
CA SER A 165 8.51 5.83 -8.41
C SER A 165 8.11 5.81 -9.88
N LYS A 166 7.20 4.90 -10.23
CA LYS A 166 6.52 4.92 -11.53
C LYS A 166 5.19 5.66 -11.35
N VAL A 167 5.21 6.98 -11.57
CA VAL A 167 3.96 7.74 -11.62
C VAL A 167 3.19 7.33 -12.88
N ALA A 168 2.00 6.79 -12.71
CA ALA A 168 1.15 6.28 -13.79
C ALA A 168 0.17 7.33 -14.30
N ALA A 169 -0.30 8.24 -13.42
CA ALA A 169 -1.21 9.32 -13.79
C ALA A 169 -1.06 10.51 -12.82
N VAL A 170 -1.35 11.69 -13.36
CA VAL A 170 -1.45 12.94 -12.59
C VAL A 170 -2.64 13.71 -13.10
N SER A 171 -3.48 14.19 -12.21
CA SER A 171 -4.61 15.05 -12.53
C SER A 171 -4.81 16.13 -11.48
N GLN A 172 -5.46 17.20 -11.87
CA GLN A 172 -5.87 18.28 -10.97
C GLN A 172 -7.28 18.72 -11.35
N ASP A 173 -8.11 18.91 -10.33
CA ASP A 173 -9.37 19.64 -10.43
C ASP A 173 -9.35 20.86 -9.51
N ASN A 174 -10.54 21.47 -9.26
CA ASN A 174 -10.65 22.66 -8.41
C ASN A 174 -10.34 22.41 -6.93
N ALA A 175 -10.42 21.17 -6.47
CA ALA A 175 -10.29 20.80 -5.07
C ALA A 175 -9.02 19.98 -4.78
N LEU A 176 -8.65 19.08 -5.68
CA LEU A 176 -7.63 18.07 -5.45
C LEU A 176 -6.60 17.99 -6.58
N ILE A 177 -5.40 17.64 -6.20
CA ILE A 177 -4.32 17.15 -7.08
C ILE A 177 -4.13 15.67 -6.75
N THR A 178 -4.24 14.82 -7.76
CA THR A 178 -4.13 13.38 -7.61
C THR A 178 -2.88 12.88 -8.33
N VAL A 179 -2.03 12.14 -7.61
CA VAL A 179 -0.85 11.48 -8.15
C VAL A 179 -1.00 9.98 -7.96
N THR A 180 -1.01 9.22 -9.06
CA THR A 180 -1.11 7.76 -9.03
C THR A 180 0.25 7.15 -9.32
N ILE A 181 0.71 6.28 -8.43
CA ILE A 181 1.95 5.52 -8.53
C ILE A 181 1.59 4.06 -8.72
N GLU A 182 2.23 3.39 -9.68
CA GLU A 182 2.12 1.94 -9.88
C GLU A 182 3.47 1.28 -9.66
N GLU A 183 3.46 0.20 -8.90
CA GLU A 183 4.62 -0.62 -8.66
C GLU A 183 4.36 -2.05 -9.07
N ARG A 184 5.12 -2.52 -10.05
CA ARG A 184 5.04 -3.89 -10.55
C ARG A 184 6.13 -4.74 -9.92
N GLN A 185 5.73 -5.78 -9.21
CA GLN A 185 6.61 -6.81 -8.70
C GLN A 185 6.43 -8.09 -9.52
N LEU A 186 7.54 -8.66 -10.02
CA LEU A 186 7.53 -9.74 -11.01
C LEU A 186 6.74 -10.99 -10.60
N LEU A 187 6.75 -11.34 -9.31
CA LEU A 187 6.11 -12.56 -8.81
C LEU A 187 4.78 -12.32 -8.08
N VAL A 188 4.48 -11.07 -7.73
CA VAL A 188 3.36 -10.72 -6.83
C VAL A 188 2.24 -10.02 -7.58
N GLY A 189 2.58 -9.22 -8.58
CA GLY A 189 1.62 -8.43 -9.32
C GLY A 189 1.89 -6.92 -9.23
N THR A 190 0.87 -6.12 -9.52
CA THR A 190 0.95 -4.66 -9.51
C THR A 190 0.19 -4.12 -8.32
N SER A 191 0.84 -3.32 -7.50
CA SER A 191 0.20 -2.49 -6.48
C SER A 191 0.08 -1.05 -6.98
N ARG A 192 -0.92 -0.32 -6.45
CA ARG A 192 -1.18 1.07 -6.79
C ARG A 192 -1.28 1.90 -5.51
N LEU A 193 -0.64 3.06 -5.54
CA LEU A 193 -0.79 4.09 -4.51
C LEU A 193 -1.33 5.35 -5.17
N VAL A 194 -2.47 5.82 -4.69
CA VAL A 194 -3.07 7.10 -5.11
C VAL A 194 -2.88 8.09 -3.98
N LEU A 195 -2.23 9.22 -4.25
CA LEU A 195 -2.02 10.31 -3.30
C LEU A 195 -2.90 11.49 -3.70
N MET A 196 -3.68 12.00 -2.77
CA MET A 196 -4.58 13.14 -2.99
C MET A 196 -4.17 14.32 -2.12
N PHE A 197 -3.83 15.41 -2.79
CA PHE A 197 -3.41 16.67 -2.14
C PHE A 197 -4.46 17.74 -2.40
N SER A 198 -4.63 18.66 -1.47
CA SER A 198 -5.45 19.85 -1.66
C SER A 198 -4.86 20.74 -2.76
N ALA A 199 -5.65 21.12 -3.73
CA ALA A 199 -5.22 22.03 -4.81
C ALA A 199 -4.87 23.43 -4.28
N LYS A 200 -5.43 23.83 -3.11
CA LYS A 200 -5.25 25.13 -2.51
C LYS A 200 -3.87 25.31 -1.83
N ASP A 201 -3.44 24.30 -1.06
CA ASP A 201 -2.30 24.42 -0.14
C ASP A 201 -1.33 23.23 -0.23
N MET A 202 -1.52 22.30 -1.16
CA MET A 202 -0.73 21.08 -1.35
C MET A 202 -0.72 20.11 -0.17
N GLN A 203 -1.49 20.35 0.88
CA GLN A 203 -1.54 19.40 2.00
C GLN A 203 -2.05 18.05 1.53
N LEU A 204 -1.37 16.98 1.93
CA LEU A 204 -1.86 15.61 1.74
C LEU A 204 -3.18 15.46 2.53
N ARG A 205 -4.21 14.95 1.88
CA ARG A 205 -5.54 14.75 2.46
C ARG A 205 -5.89 13.29 2.60
N GLU A 206 -5.47 12.50 1.62
CA GLU A 206 -5.87 11.12 1.52
C GLU A 206 -4.85 10.33 0.72
N TRP A 207 -4.74 9.04 1.00
CA TRP A 207 -4.14 8.08 0.08
C TRP A 207 -4.93 6.79 0.05
N THR A 208 -4.90 6.13 -1.11
CA THR A 208 -5.47 4.80 -1.30
C THR A 208 -4.38 3.84 -1.77
N VAL A 209 -4.28 2.70 -1.13
CA VAL A 209 -3.43 1.59 -1.55
C VAL A 209 -4.32 0.51 -2.14
N THR A 210 -4.05 0.10 -3.39
CA THR A 210 -4.62 -1.10 -4.00
C THR A 210 -3.53 -2.15 -4.06
N ASP A 211 -3.78 -3.31 -3.47
CA ASP A 211 -2.84 -4.43 -3.49
C ASP A 211 -2.88 -5.20 -4.83
N PRO A 212 -1.97 -6.17 -5.05
CA PRO A 212 -1.97 -6.97 -6.26
C PRO A 212 -3.21 -7.84 -6.46
N GLN A 213 -4.00 -8.10 -5.43
CA GLN A 213 -5.26 -8.82 -5.47
C GLN A 213 -6.45 -7.93 -5.79
N GLY A 214 -6.24 -6.60 -5.81
CA GLY A 214 -7.28 -5.60 -6.07
C GLY A 214 -8.01 -5.11 -4.82
N TYR A 215 -7.56 -5.47 -3.62
CA TYR A 215 -8.11 -4.95 -2.38
C TYR A 215 -7.66 -3.52 -2.14
N GLU A 216 -8.60 -2.65 -1.80
CA GLU A 216 -8.33 -1.23 -1.57
C GLU A 216 -8.43 -0.87 -0.09
N THR A 217 -7.46 -0.09 0.37
CA THR A 217 -7.48 0.54 1.69
C THR A 217 -7.28 2.03 1.51
N MET A 218 -8.25 2.81 1.93
CA MET A 218 -8.20 4.27 1.91
C MET A 218 -7.89 4.82 3.30
N VAL A 219 -7.04 5.85 3.38
CA VAL A 219 -6.76 6.58 4.61
C VAL A 219 -6.88 8.07 4.34
N ALA A 220 -7.84 8.72 4.98
CA ALA A 220 -7.99 10.18 4.98
C ALA A 220 -7.42 10.76 6.28
N ILE A 221 -6.73 11.90 6.20
CA ILE A 221 -6.11 12.58 7.32
C ILE A 221 -6.61 14.01 7.48
N TYR A 222 -6.75 14.46 8.72
CA TYR A 222 -7.28 15.78 9.05
C TYR A 222 -6.75 16.26 10.41
N ASN A 223 -7.07 17.51 10.80
CA ASN A 223 -6.54 18.14 12.03
C ASN A 223 -5.01 18.10 12.11
N LEU A 224 -4.35 18.43 10.98
CA LEU A 224 -2.92 18.26 10.82
C LEU A 224 -2.14 19.31 11.59
N ASP A 225 -1.14 18.87 12.37
CA ASP A 225 -0.18 19.70 13.08
C ASP A 225 1.25 19.28 12.74
N ALA A 226 1.99 20.16 12.10
CA ALA A 226 3.42 20.01 11.78
C ALA A 226 4.33 20.80 12.71
N SER A 227 3.78 21.52 13.70
CA SER A 227 4.55 22.41 14.57
C SER A 227 5.21 21.67 15.74
N HIS A 228 4.69 20.50 16.10
CA HIS A 228 5.19 19.72 17.22
C HIS A 228 5.86 18.43 16.76
N LYS A 229 6.99 18.12 17.40
CA LYS A 229 7.68 16.86 17.16
C LYS A 229 7.11 15.78 18.09
N PRO A 230 6.65 14.64 17.55
CA PRO A 230 6.15 13.53 18.35
C PRO A 230 7.23 12.96 19.28
N ASP A 231 6.81 12.36 20.41
CA ASP A 231 7.70 11.62 21.29
C ASP A 231 8.37 10.47 20.54
N PRO A 232 9.70 10.34 20.50
CA PRO A 232 10.39 9.24 19.85
C PRO A 232 9.99 7.86 20.36
N GLY A 233 9.53 7.75 21.63
CA GLY A 233 9.05 6.49 22.21
C GLY A 233 7.83 5.90 21.50
N LEU A 234 7.03 6.74 20.81
CA LEU A 234 5.88 6.30 20.02
C LEU A 234 6.26 5.34 18.88
N PHE A 235 7.50 5.40 18.40
CA PHE A 235 7.97 4.63 17.25
C PHE A 235 8.81 3.41 17.64
N THR A 236 8.81 3.05 18.93
CA THR A 236 9.59 1.90 19.41
C THR A 236 8.85 0.60 19.14
N ILE A 237 9.49 -0.30 18.38
CA ILE A 237 8.98 -1.65 18.13
C ILE A 237 9.58 -2.61 19.15
N ASN A 238 8.72 -3.34 19.86
CA ASN A 238 9.16 -4.46 20.67
C ASN A 238 9.12 -5.74 19.82
N TYR A 239 10.26 -6.14 19.28
CA TYR A 239 10.39 -7.32 18.43
C TYR A 239 10.22 -8.65 19.16
N TYR A 240 10.29 -8.66 20.49
CA TYR A 240 10.25 -9.87 21.31
C TYR A 240 8.86 -10.13 21.94
N GLN A 241 7.97 -9.16 21.92
CA GLN A 241 6.60 -9.38 22.36
C GLN A 241 5.82 -10.08 21.26
N ARG A 242 5.64 -11.40 21.40
CA ARG A 242 4.43 -11.99 20.85
C ARG A 242 3.26 -11.31 21.55
N ALA A 243 2.24 -10.92 20.80
CA ALA A 243 1.03 -10.35 21.39
C ALA A 243 0.51 -11.32 22.47
N GLN A 244 0.45 -10.87 23.72
CA GLN A 244 -0.14 -11.60 24.84
C GLN A 244 -1.62 -11.33 24.86
#